data_ce468c6ceec958608bb22e283fcc53a5
#
_entry.id   ce468c6ceec958608bb22e283fcc53a5
#
_cell.length_a   1.000
_cell.length_b   1.000
_cell.length_c   1.000
_cell.angle_alpha   90.00
_cell.angle_beta   90.00
_cell.angle_gamma   90.00
#
_symmetry.space_group_name_H-M   'P 1'
#
loop_
_entity.id
_entity.type
_entity.pdbx_description
1 polymer ?
#
loop_
_entity_poly.entity_id
_entity_poly.type
_entity_poly.pdbx_seq_one_letter_code
_entity_poly.pdbx_strand_id
1 'polypeptide(L)'
;SQKYELEWSEEFNGSQLNTEIWNFEKGLAKNNEEQFYTGRTKNARIENGNLILEAHKEDYDNADYTSARINTLNKKQFRYGRIEVRAKLPEGHGTWPAIWMLGINHHTDGFPACGEMDIMEHVGKTPGEVNGTIHYPETDNVKMNSASGNFKLPPSEDGFYTYSIEWNSAQITFFVDDKKYHQFEVDDANRRGRKNIFRKPFYLVLNLALGGKWAGEIDDTIFPARFYVDYVRYYQLKK
;
A
#
# COMPACT_ATOMS: atom_id res chain seq x y z
N SER A 1 -0.09 -16.15 -23.33
CA SER A 1 -0.05 -15.19 -22.21
C SER A 1 -1.22 -14.25 -22.32
N GLN A 2 -1.98 -14.08 -21.23
CA GLN A 2 -3.07 -13.11 -21.17
C GLN A 2 -2.48 -11.70 -21.37
N LYS A 3 -3.08 -10.92 -22.27
CA LYS A 3 -2.59 -9.60 -22.64
C LYS A 3 -3.33 -8.53 -21.83
N TYR A 4 -2.59 -7.82 -21.00
CA TYR A 4 -3.09 -6.65 -20.27
C TYR A 4 -2.97 -5.39 -21.10
N GLU A 5 -3.96 -4.51 -21.00
CA GLU A 5 -3.96 -3.17 -21.59
C GLU A 5 -4.08 -2.12 -20.49
N LEU A 6 -3.31 -1.04 -20.63
CA LEU A 6 -3.36 0.09 -19.70
C LEU A 6 -4.74 0.76 -19.80
N GLU A 7 -5.45 0.79 -18.67
CA GLU A 7 -6.74 1.46 -18.54
C GLU A 7 -6.62 2.83 -17.88
N TRP A 8 -5.74 2.94 -16.89
CA TRP A 8 -5.56 4.16 -16.11
C TRP A 8 -4.15 4.23 -15.54
N SER A 9 -3.63 5.44 -15.39
CA SER A 9 -2.37 5.66 -14.67
C SER A 9 -2.36 6.99 -13.93
N GLU A 10 -1.57 7.01 -12.86
CA GLU A 10 -1.10 8.22 -12.21
C GLU A 10 0.43 8.23 -12.33
N GLU A 11 0.95 9.15 -13.14
CA GLU A 11 2.37 9.23 -13.45
C GLU A 11 3.11 10.29 -12.62
N PHE A 12 2.41 11.00 -11.73
CA PHE A 12 2.96 12.05 -10.87
C PHE A 12 3.76 13.12 -11.63
N ASN A 13 3.32 13.48 -12.83
CA ASN A 13 3.98 14.46 -13.68
C ASN A 13 3.59 15.93 -13.40
N GLY A 14 2.59 16.15 -12.55
CA GLY A 14 2.13 17.49 -12.19
C GLY A 14 3.06 18.19 -11.21
N SER A 15 2.72 19.41 -10.85
CA SER A 15 3.41 20.19 -9.81
C SER A 15 2.82 19.99 -8.42
N GLN A 16 1.61 19.44 -8.34
CA GLN A 16 0.88 19.18 -7.11
C GLN A 16 0.15 17.83 -7.21
N LEU A 17 -0.10 17.22 -6.05
CA LEU A 17 -0.90 16.01 -5.97
C LEU A 17 -2.33 16.30 -6.46
N ASN A 18 -2.82 15.47 -7.37
CA ASN A 18 -4.16 15.63 -7.94
C ASN A 18 -5.23 15.22 -6.90
N THR A 19 -5.92 16.19 -6.33
CA THR A 19 -6.95 15.97 -5.32
C THR A 19 -8.28 15.43 -5.88
N GLU A 20 -8.43 15.32 -7.20
CA GLU A 20 -9.53 14.58 -7.82
C GLU A 20 -9.34 13.06 -7.71
N ILE A 21 -8.08 12.61 -7.49
CA ILE A 21 -7.72 11.19 -7.35
C ILE A 21 -7.38 10.86 -5.90
N TRP A 22 -6.65 11.74 -5.21
CA TRP A 22 -6.08 11.47 -3.90
C TRP A 22 -6.72 12.27 -2.78
N ASN A 23 -7.00 11.57 -1.68
CA ASN A 23 -7.31 12.17 -0.39
C ASN A 23 -6.07 12.14 0.49
N PHE A 24 -5.89 13.18 1.31
CA PHE A 24 -4.92 13.16 2.41
C PHE A 24 -5.60 12.65 3.69
N GLU A 25 -5.02 11.65 4.34
CA GLU A 25 -5.41 11.28 5.69
C GLU A 25 -4.63 12.13 6.69
N LYS A 26 -5.27 12.47 7.79
CA LYS A 26 -4.67 13.33 8.84
C LYS A 26 -4.89 12.71 10.21
N GLY A 27 -3.91 12.85 11.07
CA GLY A 27 -3.97 12.40 12.45
C GLY A 27 -3.08 11.21 12.77
N LEU A 28 -3.22 10.71 13.98
CA LEU A 28 -2.55 9.50 14.44
C LEU A 28 -3.18 8.26 13.83
N ALA A 29 -2.34 7.30 13.47
CA ALA A 29 -2.80 6.00 12.99
C ALA A 29 -3.04 5.02 14.15
N LYS A 30 -3.66 3.89 13.82
CA LYS A 30 -3.84 2.73 14.71
C LYS A 30 -2.54 1.91 14.79
N ASN A 31 -2.53 0.81 15.53
CA ASN A 31 -1.42 -0.13 15.68
C ASN A 31 -0.20 0.41 16.46
N ASN A 32 -0.40 1.42 17.30
CA ASN A 32 0.68 2.09 18.06
C ASN A 32 1.80 2.66 17.16
N GLU A 33 1.47 3.00 15.92
CA GLU A 33 2.36 3.76 15.05
C GLU A 33 2.55 5.17 15.61
N GLU A 34 3.71 5.76 15.41
CA GLU A 34 4.13 6.97 16.13
C GLU A 34 4.04 8.26 15.31
N GLN A 35 3.81 8.17 14.01
CA GLN A 35 3.66 9.35 13.14
C GLN A 35 2.29 9.99 13.25
N PHE A 36 2.26 11.31 13.12
CA PHE A 36 1.06 12.07 12.78
C PHE A 36 1.02 12.32 11.27
N TYR A 37 -0.01 11.86 10.59
CA TYR A 37 -0.19 12.10 9.17
C TYR A 37 -0.67 13.52 8.90
N THR A 38 -0.05 14.20 7.95
CA THR A 38 -0.42 15.55 7.53
C THR A 38 -0.62 15.64 6.01
N GLY A 39 -1.32 16.68 5.58
CA GLY A 39 -1.45 17.03 4.16
C GLY A 39 -0.47 18.13 3.71
N ARG A 40 0.57 18.42 4.49
CA ARG A 40 1.56 19.46 4.14
C ARG A 40 2.46 18.99 3.01
N THR A 41 2.89 19.91 2.16
CA THR A 41 3.86 19.62 1.09
C THR A 41 5.20 19.11 1.62
N LYS A 42 5.54 19.43 2.86
CA LYS A 42 6.68 18.86 3.57
C LYS A 42 6.61 17.34 3.67
N ASN A 43 5.41 16.78 3.88
CA ASN A 43 5.19 15.35 4.06
C ASN A 43 4.73 14.63 2.79
N ALA A 44 4.05 15.32 1.88
CA ALA A 44 3.58 14.74 0.63
C ALA A 44 3.64 15.77 -0.49
N ARG A 45 4.40 15.47 -1.55
CA ARG A 45 4.59 16.35 -2.69
C ARG A 45 4.97 15.57 -3.94
N ILE A 46 4.86 16.23 -5.08
CA ILE A 46 5.43 15.77 -6.34
C ILE A 46 6.73 16.55 -6.60
N GLU A 47 7.79 15.81 -6.87
CA GLU A 47 9.11 16.36 -7.17
C GLU A 47 9.83 15.46 -8.17
N ASN A 48 10.34 16.05 -9.26
CA ASN A 48 11.07 15.34 -10.32
C ASN A 48 10.32 14.11 -10.88
N GLY A 49 9.00 14.23 -11.06
CA GLY A 49 8.18 13.15 -11.61
C GLY A 49 7.87 12.01 -10.64
N ASN A 50 8.11 12.21 -9.35
CA ASN A 50 7.78 11.25 -8.31
C ASN A 50 6.84 11.85 -7.26
N LEU A 51 5.93 11.06 -6.74
CA LEU A 51 5.35 11.31 -5.44
C LEU A 51 6.41 11.03 -4.37
N ILE A 52 6.57 11.94 -3.42
CA ILE A 52 7.41 11.74 -2.24
C ILE A 52 6.52 11.79 -1.01
N LEU A 53 6.46 10.68 -0.27
CA LEU A 53 5.93 10.63 1.08
C LEU A 53 7.12 10.70 2.03
N GLU A 54 7.20 11.78 2.83
CA GLU A 54 8.38 12.11 3.61
C GLU A 54 8.05 12.19 5.09
N ALA A 55 8.79 11.40 5.86
CA ALA A 55 8.69 11.40 7.32
C ALA A 55 9.75 12.30 7.94
N HIS A 56 9.35 13.02 8.98
CA HIS A 56 10.21 13.90 9.76
C HIS A 56 10.12 13.60 11.24
N LYS A 57 11.26 13.78 11.93
CA LYS A 57 11.25 13.93 13.39
C LYS A 57 10.98 15.40 13.70
N GLU A 58 9.82 15.68 14.21
CA GLU A 58 9.39 17.01 14.65
C GLU A 58 8.20 16.91 15.59
N ASP A 59 8.14 17.81 16.57
CA ASP A 59 6.97 17.92 17.44
C ASP A 59 5.79 18.46 16.64
N TYR A 60 4.72 17.71 16.60
CA TYR A 60 3.52 18.08 15.88
C TYR A 60 2.28 17.43 16.51
N ASP A 61 1.40 18.27 17.04
CA ASP A 61 0.10 17.85 17.59
C ASP A 61 0.17 16.61 18.51
N ASN A 62 1.03 16.64 19.53
CA ASN A 62 1.31 15.58 20.49
C ASN A 62 1.97 14.32 19.91
N ALA A 63 2.58 14.42 18.74
CA ALA A 63 3.42 13.38 18.17
C ALA A 63 4.85 13.90 17.97
N ASP A 64 5.82 13.00 17.99
CA ASP A 64 7.24 13.31 17.81
C ASP A 64 7.69 13.16 16.35
N TYR A 65 6.78 12.70 15.49
CA TYR A 65 7.04 12.44 14.07
C TYR A 65 5.85 12.84 13.21
N THR A 66 6.14 13.28 11.99
CA THR A 66 5.13 13.50 10.95
C THR A 66 5.42 12.65 9.73
N SER A 67 4.39 12.32 8.98
CA SER A 67 4.50 11.58 7.73
C SER A 67 3.27 11.83 6.85
N ALA A 68 3.06 11.00 5.84
CA ALA A 68 1.91 11.12 4.96
C ALA A 68 1.28 9.76 4.64
N ARG A 69 -0.03 9.81 4.49
CA ARG A 69 -0.88 8.73 3.99
C ARG A 69 -1.93 9.32 3.05
N ILE A 70 -1.98 8.79 1.84
CA ILE A 70 -2.93 9.21 0.82
C ILE A 70 -3.73 8.00 0.33
N ASN A 71 -4.95 8.23 -0.12
CA ASN A 71 -5.81 7.16 -0.63
C ASN A 71 -6.74 7.64 -1.75
N THR A 72 -7.33 6.69 -2.46
CA THR A 72 -8.24 6.96 -3.58
C THR A 72 -9.72 6.73 -3.24
N LEU A 73 -10.09 6.66 -1.96
CA LEU A 73 -11.46 6.39 -1.52
C LEU A 73 -12.46 7.37 -2.14
N ASN A 74 -13.54 6.85 -2.71
CA ASN A 74 -14.59 7.58 -3.41
C ASN A 74 -14.12 8.39 -4.65
N LYS A 75 -12.90 8.17 -5.13
CA LYS A 75 -12.33 8.88 -6.28
C LYS A 75 -11.86 7.92 -7.37
N LYS A 76 -11.11 6.87 -7.01
CA LYS A 76 -10.72 5.81 -7.93
C LYS A 76 -10.81 4.46 -7.23
N GLN A 77 -11.55 3.54 -7.84
CA GLN A 77 -11.68 2.16 -7.36
C GLN A 77 -11.20 1.19 -8.41
N PHE A 78 -10.82 0.00 -7.96
CA PHE A 78 -10.27 -1.07 -8.78
C PHE A 78 -11.05 -2.35 -8.50
N ARG A 79 -11.29 -3.13 -9.54
CA ARG A 79 -11.79 -4.50 -9.42
C ARG A 79 -11.18 -5.36 -10.51
N TYR A 80 -10.39 -6.36 -10.09
CA TYR A 80 -9.61 -7.22 -10.97
C TYR A 80 -8.56 -6.44 -11.79
N GLY A 81 -7.79 -7.17 -12.59
CA GLY A 81 -6.74 -6.59 -13.41
C GLY A 81 -5.36 -6.63 -12.76
N ARG A 82 -4.44 -5.88 -13.31
CA ARG A 82 -3.09 -5.70 -12.77
C ARG A 82 -2.93 -4.30 -12.20
N ILE A 83 -2.60 -4.21 -10.93
CA ILE A 83 -2.24 -2.96 -10.27
C ILE A 83 -0.73 -2.98 -10.05
N GLU A 84 -0.05 -1.98 -10.60
CA GLU A 84 1.40 -1.89 -10.62
C GLU A 84 1.86 -0.55 -10.06
N VAL A 85 2.77 -0.59 -9.09
CA VAL A 85 3.34 0.61 -8.47
C VAL A 85 4.85 0.50 -8.49
N ARG A 86 5.52 1.45 -9.15
CA ARG A 86 6.97 1.54 -9.15
C ARG A 86 7.41 2.49 -8.04
N ALA A 87 8.26 1.99 -7.14
CA ALA A 87 8.60 2.73 -5.94
C ALA A 87 10.03 2.44 -5.46
N LYS A 88 10.59 3.41 -4.71
CA LYS A 88 11.84 3.29 -3.97
C LYS A 88 11.55 3.45 -2.49
N LEU A 89 11.95 2.46 -1.71
CA LEU A 89 11.67 2.39 -0.28
C LEU A 89 12.65 3.26 0.53
N PRO A 90 12.19 3.84 1.65
CA PRO A 90 13.09 4.45 2.63
C PRO A 90 13.92 3.38 3.32
N GLU A 91 15.07 3.76 3.81
CA GLU A 91 15.94 2.95 4.65
C GLU A 91 15.88 3.41 6.11
N GLY A 92 16.23 2.51 7.01
CA GLY A 92 16.39 2.82 8.42
C GLY A 92 15.36 2.16 9.34
N HIS A 93 15.81 1.86 10.54
CA HIS A 93 15.03 1.18 11.56
C HIS A 93 13.80 2.00 11.98
N GLY A 94 12.67 1.36 12.04
CA GLY A 94 11.40 1.99 12.41
C GLY A 94 10.55 2.48 11.22
N THR A 95 11.09 2.50 9.98
CA THR A 95 10.28 2.82 8.80
C THR A 95 9.36 1.66 8.41
N TRP A 96 8.15 2.01 7.94
CA TRP A 96 7.14 1.04 7.48
C TRP A 96 6.34 1.62 6.31
N PRO A 97 6.93 1.65 5.11
CA PRO A 97 6.20 2.01 3.90
C PRO A 97 5.26 0.90 3.47
N ALA A 98 4.11 1.28 2.90
CA ALA A 98 3.14 0.33 2.38
C ALA A 98 2.42 0.84 1.12
N ILE A 99 2.14 -0.11 0.24
CA ILE A 99 1.28 0.00 -0.94
C ILE A 99 0.20 -1.04 -0.75
N TRP A 100 -1.05 -0.61 -0.53
CA TRP A 100 -2.09 -1.53 -0.12
C TRP A 100 -3.49 -1.07 -0.53
N MET A 101 -4.46 -1.96 -0.37
CA MET A 101 -5.82 -1.73 -0.81
C MET A 101 -6.80 -2.20 0.27
N LEU A 102 -7.87 -1.44 0.44
CA LEU A 102 -9.01 -1.79 1.28
C LEU A 102 -10.29 -1.90 0.45
N GLY A 103 -11.19 -2.78 0.86
CA GLY A 103 -12.53 -2.83 0.26
C GLY A 103 -13.24 -1.48 0.41
N ILE A 104 -13.93 -1.04 -0.65
CA ILE A 104 -14.63 0.26 -0.65
C ILE A 104 -15.73 0.36 0.42
N ASN A 105 -16.17 -0.78 0.96
CA ASN A 105 -17.12 -0.90 2.06
C ASN A 105 -16.48 -0.80 3.45
N HIS A 106 -15.21 -0.38 3.54
CA HIS A 106 -14.49 -0.26 4.82
C HIS A 106 -15.23 0.58 5.86
N HIS A 107 -15.85 1.69 5.45
CA HIS A 107 -16.58 2.57 6.38
C HIS A 107 -17.92 2.00 6.86
N THR A 108 -18.51 1.06 6.12
CA THR A 108 -19.78 0.42 6.50
C THR A 108 -19.59 -0.90 7.23
N ASP A 109 -18.71 -1.75 6.72
CA ASP A 109 -18.52 -3.11 7.22
C ASP A 109 -17.32 -3.23 8.17
N GLY A 110 -16.40 -2.26 8.13
CA GLY A 110 -15.18 -2.25 8.94
C GLY A 110 -14.15 -3.29 8.50
N PHE A 111 -13.03 -3.31 9.22
CA PHE A 111 -11.97 -4.30 9.08
C PHE A 111 -12.16 -5.42 10.13
N PRO A 112 -11.98 -6.72 9.80
CA PRO A 112 -11.50 -7.28 8.53
C PRO A 112 -12.59 -7.57 7.48
N ALA A 113 -13.85 -7.22 7.76
CA ALA A 113 -14.99 -7.58 6.89
C ALA A 113 -14.91 -6.99 5.48
N CYS A 114 -14.26 -5.83 5.31
CA CYS A 114 -14.05 -5.21 4.01
C CYS A 114 -12.96 -5.90 3.15
N GLY A 115 -12.05 -6.64 3.78
CA GLY A 115 -10.86 -7.22 3.16
C GLY A 115 -9.73 -6.20 2.94
N GLU A 116 -8.50 -6.74 2.87
CA GLU A 116 -7.28 -5.96 2.63
C GLU A 116 -6.31 -6.74 1.75
N MET A 117 -5.68 -6.05 0.81
CA MET A 117 -4.61 -6.57 -0.03
C MET A 117 -3.39 -5.67 0.14
N ASP A 118 -2.34 -6.16 0.77
CA ASP A 118 -1.08 -5.45 0.91
C ASP A 118 -0.15 -5.86 -0.24
N ILE A 119 -0.11 -5.01 -1.27
CA ILE A 119 0.70 -5.27 -2.48
C ILE A 119 2.18 -5.28 -2.11
N MET A 120 2.59 -4.39 -1.24
CA MET A 120 3.93 -4.32 -0.67
C MET A 120 3.89 -3.72 0.73
N GLU A 121 4.55 -4.39 1.66
CA GLU A 121 4.93 -3.82 2.94
C GLU A 121 6.42 -4.10 3.20
N HIS A 122 7.08 -3.14 3.82
CA HIS A 122 8.48 -3.24 4.23
C HIS A 122 8.67 -2.64 5.61
N VAL A 123 9.53 -3.26 6.42
CA VAL A 123 9.99 -2.66 7.69
C VAL A 123 11.51 -2.51 7.67
N GLY A 124 11.99 -1.36 8.07
CA GLY A 124 13.41 -1.01 7.98
C GLY A 124 14.35 -1.88 8.79
N LYS A 125 13.84 -2.64 9.78
CA LYS A 125 14.64 -3.60 10.56
C LYS A 125 15.02 -4.86 9.78
N THR A 126 14.36 -5.13 8.66
CA THR A 126 14.67 -6.24 7.74
C THR A 126 14.98 -5.69 6.34
N PRO A 127 16.15 -5.04 6.15
CA PRO A 127 16.50 -4.42 4.88
C PRO A 127 16.46 -5.40 3.72
N GLY A 128 15.94 -4.94 2.57
CA GLY A 128 15.90 -5.76 1.35
C GLY A 128 14.86 -6.87 1.35
N GLU A 129 13.96 -6.93 2.31
CA GLU A 129 12.83 -7.89 2.32
C GLU A 129 11.49 -7.16 2.26
N VAL A 130 10.62 -7.60 1.38
CA VAL A 130 9.25 -7.11 1.25
C VAL A 130 8.24 -8.23 1.45
N ASN A 131 7.03 -7.87 1.84
CA ASN A 131 5.94 -8.79 2.07
C ASN A 131 4.72 -8.40 1.24
N GLY A 132 4.02 -9.40 0.73
CA GLY A 132 2.69 -9.27 0.17
C GLY A 132 1.71 -10.07 1.01
N THR A 133 0.58 -9.48 1.36
CA THR A 133 -0.34 -10.11 2.32
C THR A 133 -1.80 -9.88 1.92
N ILE A 134 -2.61 -10.89 2.15
CA ILE A 134 -4.07 -10.80 2.08
C ILE A 134 -4.61 -10.94 3.50
N HIS A 135 -5.46 -10.00 3.91
CA HIS A 135 -6.23 -10.09 5.15
C HIS A 135 -7.72 -10.21 4.84
N TYR A 136 -8.37 -11.16 5.47
CA TYR A 136 -9.79 -11.43 5.25
C TYR A 136 -10.47 -11.94 6.52
N PRO A 137 -11.80 -11.76 6.65
CA PRO A 137 -12.50 -12.19 7.85
C PRO A 137 -12.68 -13.70 7.87
N GLU A 138 -12.62 -14.27 9.07
CA GLU A 138 -13.21 -15.57 9.34
C GLU A 138 -14.75 -15.52 9.21
N THR A 139 -15.40 -16.65 9.47
CA THR A 139 -16.86 -16.80 9.33
C THR A 139 -17.68 -15.81 10.16
N ASP A 140 -17.14 -15.35 11.28
CA ASP A 140 -17.81 -14.45 12.23
C ASP A 140 -17.63 -12.94 11.94
N ASN A 141 -16.84 -12.55 10.93
CA ASN A 141 -16.45 -11.17 10.61
C ASN A 141 -15.59 -10.45 11.66
N VAL A 142 -15.31 -11.05 12.78
CA VAL A 142 -14.57 -10.44 13.90
C VAL A 142 -13.11 -10.84 13.85
N LYS A 143 -12.88 -12.13 13.64
CA LYS A 143 -11.53 -12.67 13.52
C LYS A 143 -11.01 -12.53 12.10
N MET A 144 -9.72 -12.35 12.01
CA MET A 144 -9.00 -12.15 10.77
C MET A 144 -8.11 -13.35 10.45
N ASN A 145 -8.19 -13.79 9.20
CA ASN A 145 -7.19 -14.65 8.58
C ASN A 145 -6.20 -13.81 7.77
N SER A 146 -4.98 -14.30 7.66
CA SER A 146 -3.93 -13.67 6.84
C SER A 146 -3.18 -14.72 6.05
N ALA A 147 -2.85 -14.37 4.80
CA ALA A 147 -2.00 -15.18 3.93
C ALA A 147 -0.89 -14.30 3.38
N SER A 148 0.36 -14.61 3.72
CA SER A 148 1.53 -13.78 3.40
C SER A 148 2.57 -14.55 2.60
N GLY A 149 3.27 -13.84 1.72
CA GLY A 149 4.52 -14.27 1.12
C GLY A 149 5.57 -13.17 1.28
N ASN A 150 6.84 -13.56 1.26
CA ASN A 150 7.95 -12.61 1.31
C ASN A 150 8.87 -12.75 0.09
N PHE A 151 9.62 -11.69 -0.18
CA PHE A 151 10.55 -11.65 -1.29
C PHE A 151 11.79 -10.83 -0.93
N LYS A 152 12.97 -11.38 -1.23
CA LYS A 152 14.24 -10.65 -1.11
C LYS A 152 14.48 -9.85 -2.39
N LEU A 153 14.61 -8.54 -2.23
CA LEU A 153 14.89 -7.64 -3.34
C LEU A 153 16.28 -7.90 -3.91
N PRO A 154 16.40 -8.11 -5.23
CA PRO A 154 17.71 -8.19 -5.87
C PRO A 154 18.38 -6.80 -5.85
N PRO A 155 19.71 -6.72 -6.06
CA PRO A 155 20.37 -5.42 -6.22
C PRO A 155 19.72 -4.59 -7.34
N SER A 156 19.60 -3.28 -7.10
CA SER A 156 19.07 -2.31 -8.08
C SER A 156 19.96 -1.08 -8.08
N GLU A 157 20.26 -0.54 -9.27
CA GLU A 157 21.11 0.64 -9.42
C GLU A 157 20.48 1.91 -8.86
N ASP A 158 19.16 2.07 -9.06
CA ASP A 158 18.39 3.25 -8.64
C ASP A 158 17.54 3.03 -7.39
N GLY A 159 17.45 1.78 -6.91
CA GLY A 159 16.64 1.41 -5.76
C GLY A 159 15.13 1.31 -6.03
N PHE A 160 14.69 1.51 -7.27
CA PHE A 160 13.29 1.33 -7.66
C PHE A 160 13.01 -0.11 -8.05
N TYR A 161 11.82 -0.56 -7.65
CA TYR A 161 11.24 -1.84 -8.04
C TYR A 161 9.78 -1.63 -8.40
N THR A 162 9.25 -2.51 -9.23
CA THR A 162 7.83 -2.55 -9.55
C THR A 162 7.15 -3.59 -8.68
N TYR A 163 6.25 -3.13 -7.83
CA TYR A 163 5.42 -3.97 -6.97
C TYR A 163 4.05 -4.10 -7.60
N SER A 164 3.54 -5.31 -7.78
CA SER A 164 2.26 -5.49 -8.45
C SER A 164 1.50 -6.70 -7.97
N ILE A 165 0.20 -6.66 -8.19
CA ILE A 165 -0.70 -7.80 -8.14
C ILE A 165 -1.40 -8.01 -9.47
N GLU A 166 -1.63 -9.26 -9.82
CA GLU A 166 -2.61 -9.67 -10.82
C GLU A 166 -3.79 -10.31 -10.09
N TRP A 167 -4.96 -9.75 -10.28
CA TRP A 167 -6.15 -10.09 -9.53
C TRP A 167 -7.31 -10.42 -10.49
N ASN A 168 -7.91 -11.59 -10.28
CA ASN A 168 -9.11 -12.03 -10.96
C ASN A 168 -10.09 -12.67 -9.97
N SER A 169 -11.18 -13.24 -10.44
CA SER A 169 -12.19 -13.87 -9.57
C SER A 169 -11.73 -15.13 -8.85
N ALA A 170 -10.61 -15.72 -9.28
CA ALA A 170 -10.07 -16.97 -8.73
C ALA A 170 -8.80 -16.76 -7.90
N GLN A 171 -7.93 -15.83 -8.28
CA GLN A 171 -6.59 -15.71 -7.72
C GLN A 171 -6.15 -14.26 -7.57
N ILE A 172 -5.29 -13.99 -6.58
CA ILE A 172 -4.51 -12.76 -6.42
C ILE A 172 -3.05 -13.18 -6.36
N THR A 173 -2.26 -12.74 -7.34
CA THR A 173 -0.86 -13.13 -7.50
C THR A 173 0.04 -11.92 -7.33
N PHE A 174 1.11 -12.05 -6.55
CA PHE A 174 2.02 -10.97 -6.17
C PHE A 174 3.34 -11.08 -6.91
N PHE A 175 3.84 -9.93 -7.38
CA PHE A 175 5.09 -9.83 -8.11
C PHE A 175 5.96 -8.70 -7.58
N VAL A 176 7.28 -8.91 -7.66
CA VAL A 176 8.29 -7.85 -7.66
C VAL A 176 8.99 -7.91 -9.00
N ASP A 177 8.96 -6.79 -9.73
CA ASP A 177 9.32 -6.75 -11.15
C ASP A 177 8.53 -7.85 -11.91
N ASP A 178 9.19 -8.75 -12.58
CA ASP A 178 8.52 -9.86 -13.29
C ASP A 178 8.47 -11.17 -12.49
N LYS A 179 8.89 -11.16 -11.23
CA LYS A 179 9.01 -12.36 -10.42
C LYS A 179 7.82 -12.55 -9.51
N LYS A 180 7.04 -13.60 -9.79
CA LYS A 180 5.99 -14.08 -8.89
C LYS A 180 6.60 -14.63 -7.60
N TYR A 181 6.06 -14.23 -6.44
CA TYR A 181 6.53 -14.76 -5.15
C TYR A 181 5.41 -15.21 -4.21
N HIS A 182 4.18 -14.82 -4.45
CA HIS A 182 3.04 -15.21 -3.61
C HIS A 182 1.77 -15.33 -4.44
N GLN A 183 0.86 -16.22 -4.03
CA GLN A 183 -0.44 -16.38 -4.64
C GLN A 183 -1.47 -16.74 -3.58
N PHE A 184 -2.63 -16.12 -3.67
CA PHE A 184 -3.79 -16.38 -2.82
C PHE A 184 -4.95 -16.88 -3.65
N GLU A 185 -5.58 -17.97 -3.22
CA GLU A 185 -6.80 -18.48 -3.85
C GLU A 185 -8.02 -17.75 -3.28
N VAL A 186 -8.75 -17.03 -4.14
CA VAL A 186 -9.88 -16.19 -3.71
C VAL A 186 -10.96 -17.00 -2.99
N ASP A 187 -11.14 -18.27 -3.38
CA ASP A 187 -12.11 -19.15 -2.74
C ASP A 187 -11.81 -19.46 -1.26
N ASP A 188 -10.57 -19.30 -0.79
CA ASP A 188 -10.22 -19.43 0.62
C ASP A 188 -10.92 -18.39 1.50
N ALA A 189 -11.36 -17.26 0.91
CA ALA A 189 -12.15 -16.24 1.59
C ALA A 189 -13.67 -16.41 1.41
N ASN A 190 -14.14 -17.54 0.88
CA ASN A 190 -15.57 -17.81 0.76
C ASN A 190 -16.22 -17.96 2.14
N ARG A 191 -17.41 -17.36 2.27
CA ARG A 191 -18.24 -17.45 3.47
C ARG A 191 -19.68 -17.81 3.07
N ARG A 192 -20.28 -18.70 3.83
CA ARG A 192 -21.65 -19.17 3.55
C ARG A 192 -22.63 -17.98 3.52
N GLY A 193 -23.40 -17.89 2.45
CA GLY A 193 -24.46 -16.89 2.29
C GLY A 193 -23.97 -15.45 2.05
N ARG A 194 -22.66 -15.24 1.81
CA ARG A 194 -22.08 -13.93 1.55
C ARG A 194 -21.28 -13.90 0.23
N LYS A 195 -21.31 -12.76 -0.44
CA LYS A 195 -20.43 -12.53 -1.59
C LYS A 195 -18.97 -12.44 -1.09
N ASN A 196 -18.06 -13.13 -1.79
CA ASN A 196 -16.63 -13.06 -1.50
C ASN A 196 -16.13 -11.62 -1.63
N ILE A 197 -15.41 -11.14 -0.61
CA ILE A 197 -14.95 -9.75 -0.52
C ILE A 197 -13.96 -9.40 -1.64
N PHE A 198 -13.13 -10.35 -2.10
CA PHE A 198 -12.18 -10.14 -3.20
C PHE A 198 -12.83 -10.17 -4.59
N ARG A 199 -14.14 -10.27 -4.67
CA ARG A 199 -14.94 -10.07 -5.88
C ARG A 199 -15.68 -8.73 -5.90
N LYS A 200 -15.33 -7.86 -4.95
CA LYS A 200 -15.85 -6.48 -4.81
C LYS A 200 -14.75 -5.48 -5.14
N PRO A 201 -15.10 -4.20 -5.37
CA PRO A 201 -14.10 -3.16 -5.60
C PRO A 201 -13.29 -2.80 -4.35
N PHE A 202 -12.05 -2.35 -4.60
CA PHE A 202 -11.09 -1.87 -3.60
C PHE A 202 -10.59 -0.48 -3.97
N TYR A 203 -10.11 0.27 -2.98
CA TYR A 203 -9.39 1.52 -3.19
C TYR A 203 -7.94 1.39 -2.73
N LEU A 204 -7.06 2.24 -3.27
CA LEU A 204 -5.63 2.20 -3.03
C LEU A 204 -5.22 3.13 -1.90
N VAL A 205 -4.25 2.70 -1.09
CA VAL A 205 -3.61 3.47 -0.02
C VAL A 205 -2.10 3.41 -0.19
N LEU A 206 -1.45 4.56 -0.07
CA LEU A 206 0.01 4.70 -0.04
C LEU A 206 0.39 5.45 1.23
N ASN A 207 1.30 4.90 2.03
CA ASN A 207 1.73 5.56 3.26
C ASN A 207 3.15 5.21 3.67
N LEU A 208 3.72 6.08 4.49
CA LEU A 208 4.95 5.81 5.23
C LEU A 208 4.64 5.90 6.72
N ALA A 209 4.47 4.75 7.36
CA ALA A 209 4.32 4.65 8.81
C ALA A 209 5.67 4.59 9.51
N LEU A 210 5.67 4.85 10.80
CA LEU A 210 6.85 4.80 11.67
C LEU A 210 6.52 4.06 12.97
N GLY A 211 7.40 3.15 13.37
CA GLY A 211 7.26 2.47 14.66
C GLY A 211 6.15 1.40 14.65
N GLY A 212 5.47 1.27 15.79
CA GLY A 212 4.54 0.18 16.02
C GLY A 212 5.23 -1.13 16.38
N LYS A 213 4.44 -2.16 16.64
CA LYS A 213 4.98 -3.46 17.08
C LYS A 213 5.84 -4.13 16.01
N TRP A 214 5.45 -4.00 14.76
CA TRP A 214 6.15 -4.69 13.68
C TRP A 214 7.41 -3.96 13.23
N ALA A 215 7.34 -2.67 12.96
CA ALA A 215 8.51 -1.89 12.55
C ALA A 215 9.51 -1.67 13.71
N GLY A 216 9.04 -1.64 14.94
CA GLY A 216 9.87 -1.54 16.14
C GLY A 216 10.36 -0.13 16.43
N GLU A 217 11.43 -0.04 17.18
CA GLU A 217 12.04 1.21 17.60
C GLU A 217 12.51 2.05 16.41
N ILE A 218 12.28 3.35 16.48
CA ILE A 218 12.65 4.30 15.42
C ILE A 218 14.07 4.81 15.67
N ASP A 219 14.92 4.69 14.66
CA ASP A 219 16.24 5.35 14.66
C ASP A 219 16.07 6.82 14.28
N ASP A 220 16.24 7.70 15.24
CA ASP A 220 16.08 9.14 15.06
C ASP A 220 17.09 9.79 14.10
N THR A 221 18.14 9.07 13.71
CA THR A 221 19.17 9.57 12.79
C THR A 221 18.81 9.44 11.31
N ILE A 222 17.70 8.76 10.97
CA ILE A 222 17.33 8.46 9.58
C ILE A 222 16.59 9.59 8.86
N PHE A 223 16.13 10.61 9.57
CA PHE A 223 15.27 11.65 9.02
C PHE A 223 16.02 12.74 8.25
N PRO A 224 15.40 13.29 7.17
CA PRO A 224 14.10 12.90 6.63
C PRO A 224 14.16 11.54 5.93
N ALA A 225 13.14 10.70 6.15
CA ALA A 225 12.98 9.42 5.47
C ALA A 225 11.99 9.58 4.32
N ARG A 226 12.32 9.06 3.12
CA ARG A 226 11.55 9.28 1.90
C ARG A 226 11.12 7.98 1.26
N PHE A 227 9.84 7.90 0.97
CA PHE A 227 9.23 6.87 0.15
C PHE A 227 8.85 7.48 -1.19
N TYR A 228 9.54 7.09 -2.26
CA TYR A 228 9.33 7.59 -3.62
C TYR A 228 8.39 6.66 -4.38
N VAL A 229 7.41 7.25 -5.05
CA VAL A 229 6.53 6.51 -5.96
C VAL A 229 6.59 7.17 -7.35
N ASP A 230 7.09 6.43 -8.33
CA ASP A 230 7.24 6.90 -9.72
C ASP A 230 5.89 6.92 -10.43
N TYR A 231 5.13 5.82 -10.33
CA TYR A 231 3.80 5.74 -10.92
C TYR A 231 2.91 4.71 -10.24
N VAL A 232 1.61 4.85 -10.48
CA VAL A 232 0.59 3.82 -10.29
C VAL A 232 -0.05 3.54 -11.64
N ARG A 233 -0.04 2.29 -12.09
CA ARG A 233 -0.63 1.86 -13.37
C ARG A 233 -1.63 0.75 -13.16
N TYR A 234 -2.77 0.89 -13.81
CA TYR A 234 -3.86 -0.09 -13.76
C TYR A 234 -4.14 -0.64 -15.15
N TYR A 235 -4.05 -1.95 -15.25
CA TYR A 235 -4.25 -2.69 -16.49
C TYR A 235 -5.44 -3.62 -16.36
N GLN A 236 -6.19 -3.78 -17.46
CA GLN A 236 -7.25 -4.78 -17.59
C GLN A 236 -6.89 -5.80 -18.67
N LEU A 237 -7.45 -7.01 -18.54
CA LEU A 237 -7.33 -8.01 -19.61
C LEU A 237 -8.03 -7.54 -20.87
N LYS A 238 -7.39 -7.71 -22.02
CA LYS A 238 -8.03 -7.57 -23.33
C LYS A 238 -9.27 -8.47 -23.41
N LYS A 239 -10.39 -7.87 -23.79
CA LYS A 239 -11.60 -8.61 -24.09
C LYS A 239 -11.47 -9.36 -25.43
#